data_46655bc767038931fb05efe17885621b
#
_entry.id   46655bc767038931fb05efe17885621b
#
_cell.length_a   1.000
_cell.length_b   1.000
_cell.length_c   1.000
_cell.angle_alpha   90.00
_cell.angle_beta   90.00
_cell.angle_gamma   90.00
#
_symmetry.space_group_name_H-M   'P 1'
#
loop_
_entity.id
_entity.type
_entity.pdbx_description
1 polymer ?
#
loop_
_entity_poly.entity_id
_entity_poly.type
_entity_poly.pdbx_seq_one_letter_code
_entity_poly.pdbx_strand_id
1 'polypeptide(L)'
;FPVSDHSSDVIAALQRELRKYQVDVHLHTEVKKILTKETDGNPVFCGVECADHKKIAADDCIVCTGGCSYASTGSTGDGYRFAEETGHKVTERKPALVPLEIRENWCRELMGLSLKNVEIRMQCGKKTWYEGFGEMLFTHFGVSGPLILSASSFYSKNLSKRKGGDEVKLFLDLKPALTPEQLDKRLLRDFEEAKNKQFKNALDHLFPAKLIPVMIGLSDISPEKKVNEISREERKAFGSLIKELPMTVTGTRSFAEAII
;
A
#
# COMPACT_ATOMS: atom_id res chain seq x y z
N PHE A 1 -0.99 -5.49 -19.38
CA PHE A 1 -2.27 -6.20 -19.52
C PHE A 1 -2.35 -6.81 -20.93
N PRO A 2 -2.98 -7.99 -21.14
CA PRO A 2 -3.21 -8.52 -22.46
C PRO A 2 -4.15 -7.60 -23.27
N VAL A 3 -4.02 -7.59 -24.60
CA VAL A 3 -4.83 -6.72 -25.48
C VAL A 3 -6.32 -7.01 -25.34
N SER A 4 -6.68 -8.24 -24.99
CA SER A 4 -8.08 -8.69 -24.77
C SER A 4 -8.65 -8.33 -23.41
N ASP A 5 -7.83 -7.83 -22.45
CA ASP A 5 -8.16 -7.67 -21.03
C ASP A 5 -8.62 -8.97 -20.31
N HIS A 6 -8.40 -10.14 -20.92
CA HIS A 6 -8.75 -11.44 -20.34
C HIS A 6 -7.51 -12.17 -19.80
N SER A 7 -7.51 -12.51 -18.51
CA SER A 7 -6.44 -13.31 -17.88
C SER A 7 -6.29 -14.71 -18.47
N SER A 8 -7.38 -15.27 -19.01
CA SER A 8 -7.38 -16.56 -19.72
C SER A 8 -6.40 -16.61 -20.89
N ASP A 9 -6.17 -15.49 -21.57
CA ASP A 9 -5.26 -15.45 -22.72
C ASP A 9 -3.80 -15.57 -22.30
N VAL A 10 -3.45 -15.02 -21.12
CA VAL A 10 -2.12 -15.19 -20.52
C VAL A 10 -1.92 -16.67 -20.16
N ILE A 11 -2.92 -17.30 -19.53
CA ILE A 11 -2.87 -18.73 -19.17
C ILE A 11 -2.74 -19.59 -20.41
N ALA A 12 -3.55 -19.32 -21.44
CA ALA A 12 -3.50 -20.06 -22.70
C ALA A 12 -2.15 -19.92 -23.43
N ALA A 13 -1.53 -18.74 -23.36
CA ALA A 13 -0.21 -18.51 -23.93
C ALA A 13 0.86 -19.35 -23.22
N LEU A 14 0.86 -19.35 -21.89
CA LEU A 14 1.80 -20.17 -21.10
C LEU A 14 1.57 -21.67 -21.33
N GLN A 15 0.32 -22.12 -21.38
CA GLN A 15 0.01 -23.53 -21.68
C GLN A 15 0.50 -23.97 -23.07
N ARG A 16 0.43 -23.09 -24.08
CA ARG A 16 0.99 -23.37 -25.42
C ARG A 16 2.49 -23.59 -25.36
N GLU A 17 3.21 -22.75 -24.63
CA GLU A 17 4.67 -22.91 -24.50
C GLU A 17 5.03 -24.18 -23.73
N LEU A 18 4.35 -24.51 -22.64
CA LEU A 18 4.57 -25.76 -21.92
C LEU A 18 4.39 -26.99 -22.83
N ARG A 19 3.33 -27.01 -23.65
CA ARG A 19 3.10 -28.10 -24.63
C ARG A 19 4.19 -28.17 -25.69
N LYS A 20 4.65 -27.02 -26.21
CA LYS A 20 5.70 -26.93 -27.21
C LYS A 20 7.02 -27.55 -26.72
N TYR A 21 7.34 -27.36 -25.43
CA TYR A 21 8.51 -27.93 -24.80
C TYR A 21 8.27 -29.27 -24.11
N GLN A 22 7.12 -29.88 -24.35
CA GLN A 22 6.75 -31.21 -23.83
C GLN A 22 6.86 -31.30 -22.30
N VAL A 23 6.50 -30.20 -21.61
CA VAL A 23 6.48 -30.18 -20.14
C VAL A 23 5.26 -30.98 -19.65
N ASP A 24 5.49 -31.96 -18.80
CA ASP A 24 4.44 -32.74 -18.17
C ASP A 24 3.82 -31.97 -17.00
N VAL A 25 2.51 -31.67 -17.09
CA VAL A 25 1.81 -30.85 -16.11
C VAL A 25 0.85 -31.73 -15.32
N HIS A 26 1.15 -31.93 -14.04
CA HIS A 26 0.28 -32.67 -13.13
C HIS A 26 -0.61 -31.72 -12.35
N LEU A 27 -1.92 -31.68 -12.67
CA LEU A 27 -2.93 -30.95 -11.93
C LEU A 27 -3.44 -31.79 -10.75
N HIS A 28 -4.00 -31.12 -9.73
CA HIS A 28 -4.54 -31.75 -8.54
C HIS A 28 -3.50 -32.65 -7.80
N THR A 29 -2.24 -32.29 -7.92
CA THR A 29 -1.10 -33.03 -7.36
C THR A 29 -0.42 -32.16 -6.33
N GLU A 30 -0.83 -32.31 -5.08
CA GLU A 30 -0.29 -31.52 -3.96
C GLU A 30 1.03 -32.12 -3.50
N VAL A 31 2.08 -31.33 -3.48
CA VAL A 31 3.39 -31.70 -2.93
C VAL A 31 3.38 -31.44 -1.41
N LYS A 32 3.67 -32.47 -0.63
CA LYS A 32 3.73 -32.39 0.84
C LYS A 32 5.14 -32.18 1.36
N LYS A 33 6.15 -32.73 0.68
CA LYS A 33 7.53 -32.73 1.19
C LYS A 33 8.55 -32.71 0.06
N ILE A 34 9.63 -31.99 0.28
CA ILE A 34 10.85 -32.09 -0.53
C ILE A 34 11.70 -33.21 0.06
N LEU A 35 12.13 -34.12 -0.78
CA LEU A 35 12.94 -35.26 -0.37
C LEU A 35 14.43 -34.94 -0.59
N THR A 36 15.24 -35.23 0.42
CA THR A 36 16.70 -35.10 0.35
C THR A 36 17.36 -36.42 0.74
N LYS A 37 18.54 -36.68 0.19
CA LYS A 37 19.44 -37.74 0.60
C LYS A 37 20.76 -37.15 1.06
N GLU A 38 21.40 -37.76 2.03
CA GLU A 38 22.76 -37.37 2.41
C GLU A 38 23.78 -37.82 1.34
N THR A 39 24.59 -36.89 0.90
CA THR A 39 25.72 -37.16 0.00
C THR A 39 26.89 -36.33 0.51
N ASP A 40 27.97 -36.99 0.87
CA ASP A 40 29.18 -36.37 1.44
C ASP A 40 28.92 -35.45 2.63
N GLY A 41 27.96 -35.82 3.51
CA GLY A 41 27.59 -35.06 4.71
C GLY A 41 26.70 -33.85 4.45
N ASN A 42 26.19 -33.67 3.23
CA ASN A 42 25.27 -32.59 2.86
C ASN A 42 23.93 -33.12 2.36
N PRO A 43 22.79 -32.49 2.69
CA PRO A 43 21.50 -32.83 2.12
C PRO A 43 21.43 -32.42 0.65
N VAL A 44 21.19 -33.40 -0.21
CA VAL A 44 21.03 -33.19 -1.66
C VAL A 44 19.60 -33.53 -2.05
N PHE A 45 18.95 -32.71 -2.84
CA PHE A 45 17.62 -32.96 -3.38
C PHE A 45 17.59 -34.28 -4.16
N CYS A 46 16.51 -35.03 -4.05
CA CYS A 46 16.32 -36.27 -4.80
C CYS A 46 14.88 -36.54 -5.25
N GLY A 47 13.98 -35.62 -5.00
CA GLY A 47 12.58 -35.72 -5.44
C GLY A 47 11.59 -35.04 -4.51
N VAL A 48 10.32 -35.29 -4.74
CA VAL A 48 9.21 -34.78 -3.93
C VAL A 48 8.26 -35.89 -3.54
N GLU A 49 7.56 -35.72 -2.41
CA GLU A 49 6.47 -36.59 -1.97
C GLU A 49 5.15 -35.85 -2.05
N CYS A 50 4.18 -36.45 -2.74
CA CYS A 50 2.83 -35.92 -2.91
C CYS A 50 1.91 -36.32 -1.76
N ALA A 51 0.73 -35.70 -1.67
CA ALA A 51 -0.27 -35.97 -0.63
C ALA A 51 -0.80 -37.43 -0.65
N ASP A 52 -0.80 -38.06 -1.80
CA ASP A 52 -1.16 -39.47 -2.02
C ASP A 52 0.01 -40.43 -1.71
N HIS A 53 1.09 -39.94 -1.10
CA HIS A 53 2.34 -40.64 -0.82
C HIS A 53 3.13 -41.08 -2.06
N LYS A 54 2.73 -40.71 -3.25
CA LYS A 54 3.52 -40.90 -4.46
C LYS A 54 4.82 -40.11 -4.38
N LYS A 55 5.93 -40.74 -4.71
CA LYS A 55 7.24 -40.07 -4.78
C LYS A 55 7.62 -39.88 -6.25
N ILE A 56 8.03 -38.68 -6.56
CA ILE A 56 8.50 -38.28 -7.89
C ILE A 56 9.99 -37.96 -7.74
N ALA A 57 10.84 -38.72 -8.37
CA ALA A 57 12.28 -38.47 -8.38
C ALA A 57 12.61 -37.42 -9.43
N ALA A 58 13.57 -36.53 -9.12
CA ALA A 58 14.09 -35.52 -10.04
C ALA A 58 15.49 -35.12 -9.56
N ASP A 59 16.26 -34.55 -10.47
CA ASP A 59 17.62 -34.07 -10.19
C ASP A 59 17.61 -32.67 -9.57
N ASP A 60 16.69 -31.80 -10.01
CA ASP A 60 16.56 -30.41 -9.56
C ASP A 60 15.09 -30.06 -9.27
N CYS A 61 14.87 -29.05 -8.42
CA CYS A 61 13.56 -28.54 -8.09
C CYS A 61 13.53 -27.01 -8.04
N ILE A 62 12.57 -26.40 -8.72
CA ILE A 62 12.27 -24.99 -8.60
C ILE A 62 10.96 -24.82 -7.83
N VAL A 63 11.03 -24.20 -6.66
CA VAL A 63 9.85 -23.96 -5.80
C VAL A 63 9.18 -22.65 -6.18
N CYS A 64 8.00 -22.73 -6.81
CA CYS A 64 7.24 -21.59 -7.30
C CYS A 64 5.81 -21.55 -6.69
N THR A 65 5.69 -21.84 -5.40
CA THR A 65 4.40 -21.99 -4.69
C THR A 65 3.73 -20.68 -4.30
N GLY A 66 4.29 -19.53 -4.67
CA GLY A 66 3.81 -18.24 -4.21
C GLY A 66 4.17 -17.92 -2.77
N GLY A 67 3.60 -16.85 -2.23
CA GLY A 67 3.81 -16.38 -0.85
C GLY A 67 2.65 -16.72 0.09
N CYS A 68 2.23 -15.72 0.89
CA CYS A 68 1.12 -15.86 1.86
C CYS A 68 -0.10 -15.00 1.47
N SER A 69 -0.07 -14.33 0.32
CA SER A 69 -1.18 -13.50 -0.18
C SER A 69 -2.07 -14.32 -1.10
N TYR A 70 -3.37 -14.05 -1.09
CA TYR A 70 -4.36 -14.79 -1.90
C TYR A 70 -4.34 -16.30 -1.67
N ALA A 71 -4.41 -16.71 -0.42
CA ALA A 71 -4.37 -18.13 -0.03
C ALA A 71 -5.40 -19.00 -0.77
N SER A 72 -6.55 -18.43 -1.19
CA SER A 72 -7.56 -19.11 -2.01
C SER A 72 -7.07 -19.55 -3.39
N THR A 73 -5.95 -18.98 -3.87
CA THR A 73 -5.30 -19.36 -5.14
C THR A 73 -4.15 -20.34 -4.97
N GLY A 74 -3.93 -20.85 -3.75
CA GLY A 74 -2.87 -21.80 -3.43
C GLY A 74 -1.60 -21.20 -2.81
N SER A 75 -1.54 -19.89 -2.62
CA SER A 75 -0.40 -19.22 -1.97
C SER A 75 -0.49 -19.31 -0.44
N THR A 76 -0.30 -20.51 0.10
CA THR A 76 -0.47 -20.83 1.51
C THR A 76 0.83 -20.77 2.34
N GLY A 77 1.95 -20.40 1.71
CA GLY A 77 3.25 -20.33 2.35
C GLY A 77 4.04 -21.63 2.36
N ASP A 78 3.64 -22.63 1.56
CA ASP A 78 4.31 -23.93 1.50
C ASP A 78 5.79 -23.83 1.15
N GLY A 79 6.18 -22.89 0.26
CA GLY A 79 7.58 -22.69 -0.08
C GLY A 79 8.46 -22.33 1.11
N TYR A 80 7.94 -21.57 2.07
CA TYR A 80 8.66 -21.27 3.31
C TYR A 80 8.81 -22.50 4.19
N ARG A 81 7.76 -23.31 4.31
CA ARG A 81 7.81 -24.57 5.05
C ARG A 81 8.81 -25.54 4.43
N PHE A 82 8.82 -25.69 3.10
CA PHE A 82 9.80 -26.51 2.40
C PHE A 82 11.23 -26.03 2.63
N ALA A 83 11.46 -24.72 2.64
CA ALA A 83 12.76 -24.15 2.91
C ALA A 83 13.23 -24.46 4.33
N GLU A 84 12.36 -24.31 5.35
CA GLU A 84 12.68 -24.66 6.75
C GLU A 84 12.97 -26.14 6.92
N GLU A 85 12.13 -27.02 6.35
CA GLU A 85 12.28 -28.49 6.41
C GLU A 85 13.57 -28.98 5.73
N THR A 86 14.08 -28.23 4.75
CA THR A 86 15.35 -28.52 4.06
C THR A 86 16.56 -27.80 4.65
N GLY A 87 16.41 -27.20 5.85
CA GLY A 87 17.51 -26.57 6.59
C GLY A 87 17.81 -25.12 6.30
N HIS A 88 16.99 -24.43 5.49
CA HIS A 88 17.15 -23.01 5.23
C HIS A 88 16.55 -22.16 6.35
N LYS A 89 17.19 -21.02 6.63
CA LYS A 89 16.66 -20.05 7.57
C LYS A 89 15.64 -19.14 6.87
N VAL A 90 14.38 -19.20 7.29
CA VAL A 90 13.34 -18.27 6.83
C VAL A 90 13.28 -17.07 7.78
N THR A 91 13.35 -15.86 7.23
CA THR A 91 13.20 -14.61 7.99
C THR A 91 11.74 -14.33 8.30
N GLU A 92 11.48 -13.49 9.32
CA GLU A 92 10.13 -13.05 9.63
C GLU A 92 9.44 -12.44 8.38
N ARG A 93 8.29 -13.00 8.05
CA ARG A 93 7.48 -12.54 6.91
C ARG A 93 6.65 -11.33 7.30
N LYS A 94 6.59 -10.32 6.44
CA LYS A 94 5.80 -9.12 6.64
C LYS A 94 4.99 -8.83 5.37
N PRO A 95 3.70 -8.42 5.51
CA PRO A 95 2.91 -8.08 4.34
C PRO A 95 3.50 -6.86 3.63
N ALA A 96 3.47 -6.88 2.29
CA ALA A 96 3.87 -5.77 1.44
C ALA A 96 2.78 -5.46 0.42
N LEU A 97 2.79 -4.27 -0.15
CA LEU A 97 1.71 -3.76 -1.02
C LEU A 97 0.34 -3.93 -0.35
N VAL A 98 0.23 -3.41 0.85
CA VAL A 98 -0.91 -3.59 1.75
C VAL A 98 -1.40 -2.23 2.24
N PRO A 99 -2.71 -2.05 2.52
CA PRO A 99 -3.22 -0.81 3.09
C PRO A 99 -2.58 -0.47 4.44
N LEU A 100 -2.57 0.82 4.78
CA LEU A 100 -2.05 1.35 6.05
C LEU A 100 -3.20 1.73 6.99
N GLU A 101 -3.06 1.36 8.26
CA GLU A 101 -3.96 1.77 9.32
C GLU A 101 -3.55 3.14 9.86
N ILE A 102 -4.53 4.02 10.02
CA ILE A 102 -4.35 5.40 10.45
C ILE A 102 -5.07 5.64 11.76
N ARG A 103 -4.41 6.39 12.66
CA ARG A 103 -4.94 6.71 13.99
C ARG A 103 -6.11 7.68 13.94
N GLU A 104 -6.03 8.69 13.10
CA GLU A 104 -6.95 9.82 13.05
C GLU A 104 -8.33 9.39 12.53
N ASN A 105 -9.37 9.62 13.33
CA ASN A 105 -10.73 9.17 13.01
C ASN A 105 -11.32 9.85 11.78
N TRP A 106 -10.92 11.09 11.47
CA TRP A 106 -11.40 11.80 10.29
C TRP A 106 -11.08 11.08 8.97
N CYS A 107 -10.04 10.22 8.94
CA CYS A 107 -9.77 9.37 7.77
C CYS A 107 -10.93 8.42 7.46
N ARG A 108 -11.61 7.91 8.49
CA ARG A 108 -12.76 7.00 8.36
C ARG A 108 -13.99 7.72 7.81
N GLU A 109 -14.17 9.00 8.15
CA GLU A 109 -15.24 9.85 7.62
C GLU A 109 -15.10 10.04 6.09
N LEU A 110 -13.88 9.96 5.59
CA LEU A 110 -13.55 10.06 4.17
C LEU A 110 -13.64 8.70 3.43
N MET A 111 -14.04 7.61 4.07
CA MET A 111 -14.13 6.28 3.44
C MET A 111 -14.77 6.34 2.05
N GLY A 112 -14.11 5.76 1.04
CA GLY A 112 -14.54 5.75 -0.35
C GLY A 112 -14.10 6.97 -1.17
N LEU A 113 -13.50 8.00 -0.54
CA LEU A 113 -12.93 9.12 -1.29
C LEU A 113 -11.58 8.72 -1.89
N SER A 114 -11.51 8.75 -3.22
CA SER A 114 -10.26 8.64 -3.96
C SER A 114 -9.71 10.03 -4.26
N LEU A 115 -8.44 10.22 -4.03
CA LEU A 115 -7.69 11.42 -4.42
C LEU A 115 -6.71 11.06 -5.53
N LYS A 116 -6.69 11.90 -6.56
CA LYS A 116 -5.77 11.81 -7.70
C LYS A 116 -4.79 12.98 -7.67
N ASN A 117 -3.61 12.75 -8.24
CA ASN A 117 -2.57 13.78 -8.35
C ASN A 117 -2.21 14.39 -7.00
N VAL A 118 -2.04 13.56 -6.00
CA VAL A 118 -1.56 13.94 -4.67
C VAL A 118 -0.15 13.41 -4.45
N GLU A 119 0.55 13.98 -3.50
CA GLU A 119 1.87 13.51 -3.07
C GLU A 119 1.83 13.11 -1.61
N ILE A 120 2.53 12.05 -1.26
CA ILE A 120 2.72 11.66 0.15
C ILE A 120 4.19 11.63 0.50
N ARG A 121 4.47 11.95 1.77
CA ARG A 121 5.77 11.78 2.40
C ARG A 121 5.60 11.03 3.71
N MET A 122 6.22 9.87 3.83
CA MET A 122 6.21 9.06 5.05
C MET A 122 7.52 9.23 5.80
N GLN A 123 7.43 9.57 7.10
CA GLN A 123 8.58 9.87 7.94
C GLN A 123 8.50 9.15 9.29
N CYS A 124 9.68 8.82 9.83
CA CYS A 124 9.84 8.38 11.21
C CYS A 124 10.94 9.23 11.87
N GLY A 125 10.58 10.05 12.85
CA GLY A 125 11.43 11.10 13.35
C GLY A 125 11.86 12.06 12.23
N LYS A 126 13.17 12.27 12.04
CA LYS A 126 13.73 13.14 10.98
C LYS A 126 13.98 12.38 9.65
N LYS A 127 13.73 11.07 9.61
CA LYS A 127 14.08 10.26 8.44
C LYS A 127 12.88 10.02 7.56
N THR A 128 12.96 10.44 6.31
CA THR A 128 12.00 10.09 5.26
C THR A 128 12.20 8.63 4.85
N TRP A 129 11.12 7.85 4.86
CA TRP A 129 11.10 6.46 4.44
C TRP A 129 10.59 6.31 3.02
N TYR A 130 9.65 7.16 2.62
CA TYR A 130 9.05 7.13 1.29
C TYR A 130 8.53 8.51 0.90
N GLU A 131 8.65 8.84 -0.37
CA GLU A 131 7.98 9.94 -1.04
C GLU A 131 7.43 9.43 -2.38
N GLY A 132 6.25 9.89 -2.76
CA GLY A 132 5.66 9.49 -4.03
C GLY A 132 4.46 10.31 -4.41
N PHE A 133 4.20 10.36 -5.71
CA PHE A 133 3.09 11.04 -6.35
C PHE A 133 2.14 10.03 -7.00
N GLY A 134 0.83 10.24 -6.92
CA GLY A 134 -0.14 9.33 -7.54
C GLY A 134 -1.55 9.44 -6.99
N GLU A 135 -2.20 8.29 -6.86
CA GLU A 135 -3.57 8.15 -6.39
C GLU A 135 -3.61 7.42 -5.05
N MET A 136 -4.51 7.84 -4.17
CA MET A 136 -4.81 7.17 -2.91
C MET A 136 -6.30 7.09 -2.65
N LEU A 137 -6.68 6.19 -1.76
CA LEU A 137 -8.07 5.94 -1.35
C LEU A 137 -8.17 5.96 0.18
N PHE A 138 -9.15 6.67 0.71
CA PHE A 138 -9.54 6.56 2.12
C PHE A 138 -10.46 5.36 2.35
N THR A 139 -10.24 4.66 3.45
CA THR A 139 -10.98 3.46 3.86
C THR A 139 -11.49 3.58 5.29
N HIS A 140 -12.29 2.62 5.75
CA HIS A 140 -12.81 2.60 7.13
C HIS A 140 -11.73 2.34 8.21
N PHE A 141 -10.52 1.96 7.83
CA PHE A 141 -9.40 1.73 8.75
C PHE A 141 -8.24 2.71 8.56
N GLY A 142 -8.26 3.49 7.49
CA GLY A 142 -7.18 4.40 7.15
C GLY A 142 -7.09 4.67 5.66
N VAL A 143 -5.98 4.29 5.03
CA VAL A 143 -5.68 4.63 3.63
C VAL A 143 -5.19 3.44 2.82
N SER A 144 -5.46 3.48 1.51
CA SER A 144 -5.09 2.48 0.52
C SER A 144 -4.84 3.15 -0.85
N GLY A 145 -4.82 2.36 -1.91
CA GLY A 145 -4.58 2.81 -3.28
C GLY A 145 -3.11 2.68 -3.70
N PRO A 146 -2.80 2.82 -5.00
CA PRO A 146 -1.48 2.47 -5.55
C PRO A 146 -0.31 3.15 -4.83
N LEU A 147 -0.47 4.42 -4.50
CA LEU A 147 0.53 5.23 -3.81
C LEU A 147 0.81 4.70 -2.38
N ILE A 148 -0.24 4.35 -1.65
CA ILE A 148 -0.15 3.83 -0.28
C ILE A 148 0.38 2.39 -0.26
N LEU A 149 -0.04 1.55 -1.21
CA LEU A 149 0.49 0.19 -1.34
C LEU A 149 2.00 0.21 -1.55
N SER A 150 2.50 1.11 -2.42
CA SER A 150 3.94 1.31 -2.59
C SER A 150 4.62 1.75 -1.30
N ALA A 151 4.06 2.73 -0.59
CA ALA A 151 4.57 3.23 0.69
C ALA A 151 4.65 2.15 1.77
N SER A 152 3.67 1.22 1.81
CA SER A 152 3.61 0.15 2.82
C SER A 152 4.79 -0.79 2.77
N SER A 153 5.39 -1.03 1.59
CA SER A 153 6.60 -1.84 1.44
C SER A 153 7.79 -1.20 2.17
N PHE A 154 7.90 0.13 2.10
CA PHE A 154 8.92 0.87 2.83
C PHE A 154 8.64 0.92 4.33
N TYR A 155 7.37 1.00 4.74
CA TYR A 155 6.98 0.88 6.14
C TYR A 155 7.43 -0.47 6.70
N SER A 156 7.02 -1.59 6.09
CA SER A 156 7.37 -2.95 6.53
C SER A 156 8.88 -3.16 6.60
N LYS A 157 9.63 -2.69 5.58
CA LYS A 157 11.10 -2.80 5.52
C LYS A 157 11.82 -2.01 6.62
N ASN A 158 11.31 -0.83 6.98
CA ASN A 158 11.98 0.06 7.93
C ASN A 158 11.45 -0.06 9.36
N LEU A 159 10.36 -0.79 9.60
CA LEU A 159 9.73 -0.91 10.91
C LEU A 159 10.69 -1.45 11.98
N SER A 160 11.54 -2.44 11.63
CA SER A 160 12.57 -2.98 12.52
C SER A 160 13.69 -2.00 12.89
N LYS A 161 13.83 -0.93 12.11
CA LYS A 161 14.82 0.15 12.33
C LYS A 161 14.26 1.31 13.14
N ARG A 162 12.97 1.26 13.48
CA ARG A 162 12.29 2.28 14.29
C ARG A 162 12.89 2.26 15.71
N LYS A 163 13.34 3.41 16.16
CA LYS A 163 13.72 3.56 17.57
C LYS A 163 12.46 3.61 18.44
N GLY A 164 12.52 3.02 19.60
CA GLY A 164 11.37 2.95 20.50
C GLY A 164 10.78 4.35 20.77
N GLY A 165 9.45 4.47 20.60
CA GLY A 165 8.71 5.71 20.82
C GLY A 165 8.51 6.62 19.60
N ASP A 166 9.30 6.48 18.52
CA ASP A 166 9.11 7.29 17.32
C ASP A 166 7.80 6.91 16.59
N GLU A 167 6.98 7.89 16.28
CA GLU A 167 5.79 7.70 15.46
C GLU A 167 6.14 7.75 13.97
N VAL A 168 5.43 6.95 13.17
CA VAL A 168 5.50 7.06 11.71
C VAL A 168 4.40 8.00 11.25
N LYS A 169 4.79 9.13 10.68
CA LYS A 169 3.89 10.15 10.14
C LYS A 169 3.80 10.02 8.62
N LEU A 170 2.61 10.18 8.11
CA LEU A 170 2.30 10.29 6.69
C LEU A 170 1.75 11.69 6.44
N PHE A 171 2.45 12.48 5.65
CA PHE A 171 2.03 13.82 5.24
C PHE A 171 1.48 13.74 3.83
N LEU A 172 0.28 14.29 3.63
CA LEU A 172 -0.41 14.31 2.34
C LEU A 172 -0.41 15.75 1.81
N ASP A 173 0.17 15.95 0.64
CA ASP A 173 0.04 17.17 -0.16
C ASP A 173 -1.13 17.05 -1.13
N LEU A 174 -2.17 17.85 -0.90
CA LEU A 174 -3.38 17.87 -1.72
C LEU A 174 -3.23 18.67 -3.02
N LYS A 175 -2.18 19.47 -3.15
CA LYS A 175 -1.92 20.35 -4.30
C LYS A 175 -0.42 20.38 -4.68
N PRO A 176 0.18 19.22 -5.02
CA PRO A 176 1.62 19.12 -5.24
C PRO A 176 2.13 19.97 -6.42
N ALA A 177 1.27 20.25 -7.40
CA ALA A 177 1.61 21.12 -8.53
C ALA A 177 1.82 22.60 -8.16
N LEU A 178 1.45 23.02 -6.95
CA LEU A 178 1.58 24.41 -6.49
C LEU A 178 2.64 24.51 -5.40
N THR A 179 3.58 25.46 -5.53
CA THR A 179 4.44 25.83 -4.42
C THR A 179 3.61 26.50 -3.30
N PRO A 180 4.12 26.57 -2.07
CA PRO A 180 3.42 27.26 -0.97
C PRO A 180 3.02 28.71 -1.33
N GLU A 181 3.87 29.43 -2.07
CA GLU A 181 3.62 30.80 -2.50
C GLU A 181 2.54 30.87 -3.59
N GLN A 182 2.54 29.91 -4.51
CA GLN A 182 1.51 29.81 -5.55
C GLN A 182 0.15 29.43 -4.95
N LEU A 183 0.16 28.53 -3.95
CA LEU A 183 -1.05 28.16 -3.22
C LEU A 183 -1.61 29.34 -2.43
N ASP A 184 -0.78 30.13 -1.73
CA ASP A 184 -1.22 31.33 -1.02
C ASP A 184 -1.86 32.35 -1.96
N LYS A 185 -1.25 32.59 -3.13
CA LYS A 185 -1.83 33.47 -4.18
C LYS A 185 -3.18 32.94 -4.68
N ARG A 186 -3.31 31.63 -4.86
CA ARG A 186 -4.57 31.00 -5.24
C ARG A 186 -5.64 31.18 -4.17
N LEU A 187 -5.30 30.91 -2.90
CA LEU A 187 -6.20 31.10 -1.78
C LEU A 187 -6.67 32.55 -1.67
N LEU A 188 -5.79 33.53 -1.86
CA LEU A 188 -6.15 34.96 -1.89
C LEU A 188 -7.17 35.27 -2.98
N ARG A 189 -6.97 34.76 -4.20
CA ARG A 189 -7.90 34.96 -5.31
C ARG A 189 -9.26 34.31 -5.02
N ASP A 190 -9.26 33.04 -4.66
CA ASP A 190 -10.46 32.25 -4.40
C ASP A 190 -11.26 32.86 -3.22
N PHE A 191 -10.58 33.43 -2.21
CA PHE A 191 -11.18 34.12 -1.07
C PHE A 191 -11.72 35.51 -1.45
N GLU A 192 -11.07 36.25 -2.35
CA GLU A 192 -11.63 37.51 -2.85
C GLU A 192 -12.91 37.30 -3.65
N GLU A 193 -12.96 36.25 -4.48
CA GLU A 193 -14.18 35.87 -5.21
C GLU A 193 -15.33 35.46 -4.27
N ALA A 194 -15.00 34.87 -3.12
CA ALA A 194 -15.96 34.39 -2.12
C ALA A 194 -16.08 35.27 -0.88
N LYS A 195 -15.59 36.51 -0.88
CA LYS A 195 -15.41 37.38 0.31
C LYS A 195 -16.61 37.54 1.23
N ASN A 196 -17.83 37.48 0.70
CA ASN A 196 -19.06 37.60 1.49
C ASN A 196 -19.62 36.26 1.95
N LYS A 197 -19.05 35.13 1.52
CA LYS A 197 -19.49 33.81 1.95
C LYS A 197 -18.86 33.42 3.31
N GLN A 198 -19.50 32.51 4.01
CA GLN A 198 -18.90 31.83 5.15
C GLN A 198 -17.82 30.88 4.66
N PHE A 199 -16.78 30.66 5.47
CA PHE A 199 -15.64 29.80 5.12
C PHE A 199 -16.07 28.41 4.65
N LYS A 200 -17.03 27.78 5.32
CA LYS A 200 -17.58 26.46 4.93
C LYS A 200 -18.18 26.40 3.53
N ASN A 201 -18.56 27.54 2.94
CA ASN A 201 -19.20 27.65 1.62
C ASN A 201 -18.23 28.21 0.55
N ALA A 202 -16.94 28.29 0.86
CA ALA A 202 -15.95 28.92 -0.02
C ALA A 202 -14.89 27.92 -0.55
N LEU A 203 -14.99 26.62 -0.22
CA LEU A 203 -13.96 25.63 -0.47
C LEU A 203 -14.27 24.68 -1.63
N ASP A 204 -15.42 24.81 -2.29
CA ASP A 204 -15.89 23.89 -3.35
C ASP A 204 -14.93 23.79 -4.55
N HIS A 205 -14.20 24.86 -4.85
CA HIS A 205 -13.21 24.89 -5.94
C HIS A 205 -11.83 24.32 -5.53
N LEU A 206 -11.62 24.10 -4.22
CA LEU A 206 -10.36 23.59 -3.67
C LEU A 206 -10.39 22.09 -3.47
N PHE A 207 -11.52 21.55 -2.97
CA PHE A 207 -11.62 20.17 -2.52
C PHE A 207 -12.88 19.47 -3.02
N PRO A 208 -12.85 18.10 -3.09
CA PRO A 208 -14.07 17.31 -3.17
C PRO A 208 -14.99 17.59 -1.97
N ALA A 209 -16.29 17.63 -2.20
CA ALA A 209 -17.29 17.98 -1.18
C ALA A 209 -17.13 17.20 0.14
N LYS A 210 -16.80 15.90 0.05
CA LYS A 210 -16.58 15.04 1.22
C LYS A 210 -15.37 15.45 2.08
N LEU A 211 -14.34 16.08 1.48
CA LEU A 211 -13.13 16.51 2.20
C LEU A 211 -13.31 17.85 2.92
N ILE A 212 -14.23 18.69 2.45
CA ILE A 212 -14.43 20.05 2.98
C ILE A 212 -14.69 20.08 4.48
N PRO A 213 -15.64 19.30 5.05
CA PRO A 213 -15.90 19.30 6.49
C PRO A 213 -14.68 18.94 7.32
N VAL A 214 -13.89 17.97 6.85
CA VAL A 214 -12.67 17.53 7.52
C VAL A 214 -11.61 18.63 7.50
N MET A 215 -11.39 19.28 6.36
CA MET A 215 -10.42 20.39 6.24
C MET A 215 -10.81 21.58 7.10
N ILE A 216 -12.09 21.87 7.23
CA ILE A 216 -12.61 22.90 8.14
C ILE A 216 -12.35 22.50 9.59
N GLY A 217 -12.69 21.27 9.98
CA GLY A 217 -12.49 20.78 11.35
C GLY A 217 -11.01 20.70 11.78
N LEU A 218 -10.09 20.56 10.83
CA LEU A 218 -8.65 20.55 11.07
C LEU A 218 -8.01 21.94 10.96
N SER A 219 -8.72 22.91 10.40
CA SER A 219 -8.28 24.30 10.39
C SER A 219 -8.74 24.98 11.70
N ASP A 220 -7.98 25.93 12.18
CA ASP A 220 -8.38 26.76 13.32
C ASP A 220 -9.35 27.89 12.90
N ILE A 221 -9.99 27.77 11.73
CA ILE A 221 -10.90 28.79 11.19
C ILE A 221 -12.35 28.37 11.46
N SER A 222 -13.12 29.25 12.12
CA SER A 222 -14.54 28.98 12.35
C SER A 222 -15.30 28.79 11.01
N PRO A 223 -16.15 27.76 10.89
CA PRO A 223 -16.95 27.49 9.69
C PRO A 223 -17.83 28.66 9.25
N GLU A 224 -18.35 29.43 10.22
CA GLU A 224 -19.24 30.57 10.03
C GLU A 224 -18.51 31.90 9.77
N LYS A 225 -17.20 31.93 9.97
CA LYS A 225 -16.38 33.13 9.74
C LYS A 225 -16.49 33.54 8.30
N LYS A 226 -16.71 34.83 8.04
CA LYS A 226 -16.69 35.35 6.67
C LYS A 226 -15.28 35.31 6.10
N VAL A 227 -15.18 34.96 4.84
CA VAL A 227 -13.88 34.77 4.16
C VAL A 227 -13.04 36.04 4.18
N ASN A 228 -13.64 37.22 4.09
CA ASN A 228 -12.93 38.50 4.20
C ASN A 228 -12.41 38.85 5.60
N GLU A 229 -12.82 38.10 6.61
CA GLU A 229 -12.34 38.25 7.99
C GLU A 229 -11.18 37.29 8.33
N ILE A 230 -10.82 36.37 7.39
CA ILE A 230 -9.72 35.42 7.58
C ILE A 230 -8.40 36.19 7.53
N SER A 231 -7.64 36.07 8.62
CA SER A 231 -6.34 36.75 8.73
C SER A 231 -5.29 36.13 7.80
N ARG A 232 -4.20 36.82 7.61
CA ARG A 232 -3.05 36.31 6.85
C ARG A 232 -2.45 35.07 7.49
N GLU A 233 -2.40 35.03 8.80
CA GLU A 233 -1.88 33.92 9.61
C GLU A 233 -2.75 32.69 9.44
N GLU A 234 -4.07 32.80 9.60
CA GLU A 234 -5.04 31.73 9.40
C GLU A 234 -4.96 31.17 7.97
N ARG A 235 -4.89 32.04 6.96
CA ARG A 235 -4.77 31.61 5.56
C ARG A 235 -3.45 30.85 5.32
N LYS A 236 -2.33 31.30 5.88
CA LYS A 236 -1.05 30.61 5.77
C LYS A 236 -1.06 29.26 6.49
N ALA A 237 -1.62 29.19 7.67
CA ALA A 237 -1.79 27.94 8.42
C ALA A 237 -2.65 26.95 7.62
N PHE A 238 -3.75 27.41 7.04
CA PHE A 238 -4.59 26.61 6.16
C PHE A 238 -3.85 26.14 4.90
N GLY A 239 -3.05 27.01 4.28
CA GLY A 239 -2.16 26.65 3.18
C GLY A 239 -1.16 25.56 3.56
N SER A 240 -0.56 25.66 4.73
CA SER A 240 0.35 24.64 5.27
C SER A 240 -0.38 23.30 5.51
N LEU A 241 -1.61 23.33 6.04
CA LEU A 241 -2.43 22.13 6.22
C LEU A 241 -2.75 21.45 4.86
N ILE A 242 -2.99 22.22 3.80
CA ILE A 242 -3.21 21.69 2.44
C ILE A 242 -1.95 20.99 1.90
N LYS A 243 -0.78 21.53 2.20
CA LYS A 243 0.52 21.01 1.75
C LYS A 243 1.03 19.85 2.58
N GLU A 244 0.66 19.77 3.84
CA GLU A 244 1.16 18.77 4.78
C GLU A 244 0.04 18.31 5.72
N LEU A 245 -1.01 17.70 5.16
CA LEU A 245 -2.10 17.10 5.95
C LEU A 245 -1.56 15.88 6.72
N PRO A 246 -1.45 15.95 8.06
CA PRO A 246 -0.76 14.93 8.84
C PRO A 246 -1.66 13.75 9.17
N MET A 247 -1.11 12.53 9.03
CA MET A 247 -1.71 11.27 9.46
C MET A 247 -0.67 10.45 10.24
N THR A 248 -1.10 9.65 11.20
CA THR A 248 -0.22 8.78 11.99
C THR A 248 -0.47 7.33 11.61
N VAL A 249 0.55 6.67 11.04
CA VAL A 249 0.48 5.26 10.69
C VAL A 249 0.64 4.42 11.94
N THR A 250 -0.34 3.56 12.23
CA THR A 250 -0.35 2.65 13.37
C THR A 250 0.04 1.23 13.01
N GLY A 251 -0.17 0.83 11.76
CA GLY A 251 0.13 -0.53 11.30
C GLY A 251 -0.17 -0.72 9.82
N THR A 252 -0.02 -1.96 9.39
CA THR A 252 -0.45 -2.45 8.09
C THR A 252 -1.64 -3.39 8.26
N ARG A 253 -2.42 -3.56 7.21
CA ARG A 253 -3.40 -4.65 7.15
C ARG A 253 -2.68 -6.00 7.04
N SER A 254 -3.45 -7.08 7.22
CA SER A 254 -2.92 -8.45 7.26
C SER A 254 -2.51 -8.97 5.87
N PHE A 255 -1.85 -10.13 5.85
CA PHE A 255 -1.53 -10.86 4.62
C PHE A 255 -2.74 -11.16 3.73
N ALA A 256 -3.94 -11.31 4.29
CA ALA A 256 -5.16 -11.54 3.53
C ALA A 256 -5.54 -10.36 2.62
N GLU A 257 -5.09 -9.15 2.95
CA GLU A 257 -5.33 -7.92 2.18
C GLU A 257 -4.08 -7.44 1.42
N ALA A 258 -2.96 -8.14 1.57
CA ALA A 258 -1.72 -7.82 0.89
C ALA A 258 -1.76 -8.30 -0.56
N ILE A 259 -1.11 -7.55 -1.45
CA ILE A 259 -0.87 -8.01 -2.83
C ILE A 259 0.33 -8.97 -2.85
N ILE A 260 1.30 -8.74 -1.99
CA ILE A 260 2.50 -9.58 -1.86
C ILE A 260 2.76 -9.90 -0.38
#